data_9f9aafea0fbbbeb5ebd1455acaab833f
#
_entry.id   9f9aafea0fbbbeb5ebd1455acaab833f
#
_cell.length_a   1.000
_cell.length_b   1.000
_cell.length_c   1.000
_cell.angle_alpha   90.00
_cell.angle_beta   90.00
_cell.angle_gamma   90.00
#
_symmetry.space_group_name_H-M   'P 1'
#
loop_
_entity.id
_entity.type
_entity.pdbx_description
1 polymer ?
#
loop_
_entity_poly.entity_id
_entity_poly.type
_entity_poly.pdbx_seq_one_letter_code
_entity_poly.pdbx_strand_id
1 'polypeptide(L)'
;MLKALDIWLPAWLRRHRFHEHILGVRHVMLAVCDHFEPFHDADKKEALARVAAWRRDFAQLASEFRDGDGQPPKHTFFYPIEQYDADVVGALADLCRATGSETEVHLHH
;
A
#
# COMPACT_ATOMS: atom_id res chain seq x y z
N MET A 1 8.87 18.98 17.71
CA MET A 1 10.19 18.38 17.91
C MET A 1 10.50 17.48 16.71
N LEU A 2 11.53 17.80 15.92
CA LEU A 2 11.90 16.97 14.76
C LEU A 2 12.63 15.74 15.29
N LYS A 3 11.94 14.57 15.27
CA LYS A 3 12.51 13.30 15.74
C LYS A 3 13.72 12.90 14.88
N ALA A 4 14.78 12.43 15.55
CA ALA A 4 15.99 11.87 14.93
C ALA A 4 16.69 12.82 13.94
N LEU A 5 16.66 14.12 14.17
CA LEU A 5 17.31 15.12 13.32
C LEU A 5 18.83 14.88 13.22
N ASP A 6 19.43 14.45 14.30
CA ASP A 6 20.85 14.07 14.41
C ASP A 6 21.23 12.87 13.52
N ILE A 7 20.26 11.99 13.24
CA ILE A 7 20.45 10.80 12.39
C ILE A 7 20.30 11.14 10.91
N TRP A 8 19.19 11.77 10.53
CA TRP A 8 18.88 11.94 9.11
C TRP A 8 19.45 13.23 8.50
N LEU A 9 19.62 14.33 9.27
CA LEU A 9 20.06 15.60 8.71
C LEU A 9 21.48 15.55 8.12
N PRO A 10 22.48 14.91 8.75
CA PRO A 10 23.81 14.79 8.14
C PRO A 10 23.80 14.01 6.82
N ALA A 11 22.99 12.93 6.75
CA ALA A 11 22.83 12.14 5.54
C ALA A 11 22.13 12.96 4.43
N TRP A 12 21.10 13.72 4.78
CA TRP A 12 20.39 14.59 3.87
C TRP A 12 21.27 15.71 3.31
N LEU A 13 22.05 16.38 4.16
CA LEU A 13 22.99 17.42 3.75
C LEU A 13 24.10 16.89 2.82
N ARG A 14 24.59 15.69 3.08
CA ARG A 14 25.57 15.03 2.21
C ARG A 14 24.97 14.72 0.84
N ARG A 15 23.73 14.18 0.80
CA ARG A 15 23.03 13.84 -0.43
C ARG A 15 22.84 15.07 -1.33
N HIS A 16 22.51 16.23 -0.78
CA HIS A 16 22.32 17.46 -1.55
C HIS A 16 23.62 18.03 -2.13
N ARG A 17 24.78 17.69 -1.57
CA ARG A 17 26.08 18.13 -2.10
C ARG A 17 26.59 17.30 -3.28
N PHE A 18 26.08 16.09 -3.46
CA PHE A 18 26.51 15.16 -4.50
C PHE A 18 25.31 14.81 -5.41
N HIS A 19 24.78 15.79 -6.12
CA HIS A 19 23.93 15.50 -7.26
C HIS A 19 24.81 15.05 -8.42
N GLU A 20 25.11 13.75 -8.47
CA GLU A 20 25.56 13.17 -9.72
C GLU A 20 24.42 13.29 -10.72
N HIS A 21 24.65 13.99 -11.81
CA HIS A 21 23.78 13.97 -12.97
C HIS A 21 23.86 12.58 -13.58
N ILE A 22 22.99 11.67 -13.14
CA ILE A 22 22.87 10.36 -13.75
C ILE A 22 22.31 10.56 -15.14
N LEU A 23 23.17 10.46 -16.15
CA LEU A 23 22.79 10.46 -17.55
C LEU A 23 22.34 9.06 -17.94
N GLY A 24 21.20 8.93 -18.61
CA GLY A 24 20.69 7.65 -19.11
C GLY A 24 19.26 7.32 -18.69
N VAL A 25 18.83 6.12 -19.05
CA VAL A 25 17.50 5.58 -18.71
C VAL A 25 17.40 5.39 -17.20
N ARG A 26 16.33 5.89 -16.59
CA ARG A 26 16.03 5.71 -15.16
C ARG A 26 14.73 4.93 -15.02
N HIS A 27 14.77 3.95 -14.14
CA HIS A 27 13.59 3.23 -13.72
C HIS A 27 13.27 3.62 -12.28
N VAL A 28 12.02 4.04 -12.04
CA VAL A 28 11.49 4.26 -10.70
C VAL A 28 10.46 3.18 -10.44
N MET A 29 10.72 2.33 -9.45
CA MET A 29 9.77 1.34 -8.97
C MET A 29 9.09 1.87 -7.73
N LEU A 30 7.76 1.90 -7.75
CA LEU A 30 6.93 2.29 -6.62
C LEU A 30 6.13 1.08 -6.16
N ALA A 31 6.32 0.67 -4.91
CA ALA A 31 5.49 -0.32 -4.25
C ALA A 31 4.62 0.38 -3.20
N VAL A 32 3.32 0.10 -3.22
CA VAL A 32 2.37 0.59 -2.22
C VAL A 32 1.85 -0.62 -1.44
N CYS A 33 2.17 -0.65 -0.16
CA CYS A 33 1.74 -1.69 0.76
C CYS A 33 1.42 -1.06 2.12
N ASP A 34 0.41 -1.59 2.81
CA ASP A 34 0.04 -1.14 4.14
C ASP A 34 -0.48 -2.28 5.03
N HIS A 35 -0.55 -2.00 6.32
CA HIS A 35 -1.27 -2.83 7.28
C HIS A 35 -2.76 -2.58 7.08
N PHE A 36 -3.45 -3.58 6.55
CA PHE A 36 -4.88 -3.52 6.33
C PHE A 36 -5.63 -4.19 7.47
N GLU A 37 -6.03 -3.39 8.44
CA GLU A 37 -6.70 -3.82 9.66
C GLU A 37 -8.18 -3.40 9.65
N PRO A 38 -9.05 -4.09 8.89
CA PRO A 38 -10.43 -3.66 8.73
C PRO A 38 -11.23 -3.71 10.03
N PHE A 39 -10.81 -4.52 11.02
CA PHE A 39 -11.45 -4.62 12.34
C PHE A 39 -10.90 -3.63 13.38
N HIS A 40 -9.96 -2.76 13.01
CA HIS A 40 -9.45 -1.76 13.97
C HIS A 40 -10.57 -0.83 14.43
N ASP A 41 -10.93 -0.90 15.71
CA ASP A 41 -12.07 -0.17 16.33
C ASP A 41 -13.39 -0.34 15.55
N ALA A 42 -13.66 -1.54 14.99
CA ALA A 42 -14.79 -1.79 14.11
C ALA A 42 -15.39 -3.17 14.32
N ASP A 43 -16.71 -3.27 14.12
CA ASP A 43 -17.40 -4.54 14.02
C ASP A 43 -17.28 -5.15 12.59
N LYS A 44 -17.82 -6.35 12.40
CA LYS A 44 -17.80 -7.04 11.11
C LYS A 44 -18.51 -6.25 10.00
N LYS A 45 -19.59 -5.55 10.32
CA LYS A 45 -20.35 -4.77 9.34
C LYS A 45 -19.49 -3.60 8.85
N GLU A 46 -18.82 -2.92 9.77
CA GLU A 46 -17.92 -1.82 9.45
C GLU A 46 -16.67 -2.30 8.71
N ALA A 47 -16.11 -3.45 9.10
CA ALA A 47 -14.99 -4.07 8.42
C ALA A 47 -15.32 -4.36 6.95
N LEU A 48 -16.48 -4.97 6.68
CA LEU A 48 -16.97 -5.20 5.30
C LEU A 48 -17.22 -3.89 4.55
N ALA A 49 -17.73 -2.87 5.22
CA ALA A 49 -17.95 -1.56 4.60
C ALA A 49 -16.61 -0.89 4.20
N ARG A 50 -15.56 -1.04 5.02
CA ARG A 50 -14.20 -0.57 4.70
C ARG A 50 -13.63 -1.27 3.46
N VAL A 51 -13.78 -2.60 3.37
CA VAL A 51 -13.35 -3.36 2.17
C VAL A 51 -14.14 -2.92 0.94
N ALA A 52 -15.45 -2.72 1.08
CA ALA A 52 -16.30 -2.25 -0.02
C ALA A 52 -15.93 -0.84 -0.50
N ALA A 53 -15.57 0.06 0.42
CA ALA A 53 -15.08 1.39 0.10
C ALA A 53 -13.76 1.32 -0.69
N TRP A 54 -12.79 0.52 -0.24
CA TRP A 54 -11.56 0.27 -0.97
C TRP A 54 -11.82 -0.27 -2.38
N ARG A 55 -12.71 -1.26 -2.50
CA ARG A 55 -13.05 -1.85 -3.80
C ARG A 55 -13.59 -0.82 -4.78
N ARG A 56 -14.45 0.08 -4.32
CA ARG A 56 -15.00 1.15 -5.14
C ARG A 56 -13.95 2.19 -5.52
N ASP A 57 -13.27 2.72 -4.53
CA ASP A 57 -12.42 3.91 -4.69
C ASP A 57 -11.08 3.55 -5.33
N PHE A 58 -10.47 2.44 -4.94
CA PHE A 58 -9.22 1.98 -5.53
C PHE A 58 -9.41 1.45 -6.95
N ALA A 59 -10.51 0.76 -7.25
CA ALA A 59 -10.80 0.32 -8.61
C ALA A 59 -10.97 1.52 -9.56
N GLN A 60 -11.62 2.59 -9.10
CA GLN A 60 -11.72 3.82 -9.87
C GLN A 60 -10.34 4.44 -10.12
N LEU A 61 -9.55 4.64 -9.06
CA LEU A 61 -8.20 5.19 -9.15
C LEU A 61 -7.32 4.33 -10.08
N ALA A 62 -7.33 3.01 -9.93
CA ALA A 62 -6.57 2.08 -10.78
C ALA A 62 -6.99 2.14 -12.25
N SER A 63 -8.21 2.58 -12.56
CA SER A 63 -8.66 2.76 -13.95
C SER A 63 -8.07 4.00 -14.62
N GLU A 64 -7.69 5.01 -13.84
CA GLU A 64 -7.25 6.33 -14.33
C GLU A 64 -5.74 6.43 -14.57
N PHE A 65 -4.95 5.57 -13.92
CA PHE A 65 -3.48 5.66 -13.95
C PHE A 65 -2.86 4.43 -14.62
N ARG A 66 -1.75 4.67 -15.29
CA ARG A 66 -0.89 3.62 -15.88
C ARG A 66 0.57 3.99 -15.64
N ASP A 67 1.39 2.98 -15.42
CA ASP A 67 2.84 3.12 -15.39
C ASP A 67 3.44 3.18 -16.80
N GLY A 68 4.77 3.22 -16.88
CA GLY A 68 5.51 3.24 -18.15
C GLY A 68 5.32 2.01 -19.01
N ASP A 69 4.90 0.90 -18.43
CA ASP A 69 4.61 -0.38 -19.12
C ASP A 69 3.10 -0.58 -19.38
N GLY A 70 2.29 0.43 -19.09
CA GLY A 70 0.85 0.43 -19.28
C GLY A 70 0.06 -0.36 -18.22
N GLN A 71 0.71 -0.71 -17.09
CA GLN A 71 0.06 -1.45 -16.01
C GLN A 71 -0.67 -0.48 -15.05
N PRO A 72 -1.84 -0.86 -14.53
CA PRO A 72 -2.52 -0.11 -13.49
C PRO A 72 -1.76 -0.21 -12.16
N PRO A 73 -1.93 0.77 -11.25
CA PRO A 73 -1.38 0.68 -9.91
C PRO A 73 -1.94 -0.56 -9.19
N LYS A 74 -1.07 -1.19 -8.40
CA LYS A 74 -1.39 -2.35 -7.58
C LYS A 74 -1.11 -2.03 -6.12
N HIS A 75 -1.78 -2.73 -5.22
CA HIS A 75 -1.64 -2.56 -3.79
C HIS A 75 -1.44 -3.89 -3.10
N THR A 76 -0.56 -3.96 -2.09
CA THR A 76 -0.40 -5.14 -1.24
C THR A 76 -1.02 -4.85 0.12
N PHE A 77 -2.04 -5.64 0.48
CA PHE A 77 -2.75 -5.54 1.75
C PHE A 77 -2.16 -6.55 2.76
N PHE A 78 -1.46 -6.08 3.79
CA PHE A 78 -0.99 -6.93 4.89
C PHE A 78 -2.11 -7.13 5.91
N TYR A 79 -2.77 -8.30 5.83
CA TYR A 79 -3.92 -8.65 6.68
C TYR A 79 -3.47 -9.36 7.97
N PRO A 80 -3.87 -8.89 9.15
CA PRO A 80 -3.49 -9.52 10.42
C PRO A 80 -4.23 -10.85 10.62
N ILE A 81 -3.46 -11.91 10.83
CA ILE A 81 -4.02 -13.30 10.93
C ILE A 81 -4.98 -13.46 12.10
N GLU A 82 -4.76 -12.75 13.20
CA GLU A 82 -5.60 -12.79 14.39
C GLU A 82 -6.99 -12.17 14.18
N GLN A 83 -7.16 -11.40 13.12
CA GLN A 83 -8.44 -10.81 12.72
C GLN A 83 -9.15 -11.64 11.65
N TYR A 84 -8.78 -12.90 11.46
CA TYR A 84 -9.34 -13.73 10.40
C TYR A 84 -10.87 -13.83 10.50
N ASP A 85 -11.56 -13.42 9.45
CA ASP A 85 -12.98 -13.64 9.21
C ASP A 85 -13.17 -13.99 7.73
N ALA A 86 -13.83 -15.12 7.48
CA ALA A 86 -13.96 -15.68 6.13
C ALA A 86 -14.66 -14.74 5.14
N ASP A 87 -15.68 -13.97 5.60
CA ASP A 87 -16.43 -13.07 4.73
C ASP A 87 -15.58 -11.83 4.38
N VAL A 88 -14.85 -11.29 5.37
CA VAL A 88 -14.00 -10.12 5.16
C VAL A 88 -12.80 -10.46 4.28
N VAL A 89 -12.14 -11.61 4.53
CA VAL A 89 -11.04 -12.09 3.69
C VAL A 89 -11.54 -12.43 2.28
N GLY A 90 -12.73 -13.02 2.15
CA GLY A 90 -13.35 -13.29 0.87
C GLY A 90 -13.61 -12.01 0.07
N ALA A 91 -14.16 -10.97 0.72
CA ALA A 91 -14.38 -9.66 0.10
C ALA A 91 -13.07 -8.99 -0.31
N LEU A 92 -12.01 -9.10 0.51
CA LEU A 92 -10.68 -8.59 0.19
C LEU A 92 -10.06 -9.34 -1.00
N ALA A 93 -10.21 -10.66 -1.06
CA ALA A 93 -9.75 -11.45 -2.19
C ALA A 93 -10.47 -11.07 -3.49
N ASP A 94 -11.76 -10.73 -3.44
CA ASP A 94 -12.52 -10.23 -4.59
C ASP A 94 -12.01 -8.85 -5.05
N LEU A 95 -11.68 -7.96 -4.12
CA LEU A 95 -11.04 -6.69 -4.43
C LEU A 95 -9.68 -6.92 -5.11
N CYS A 96 -8.82 -7.78 -4.56
CA CYS A 96 -7.52 -8.09 -5.13
C CYS A 96 -7.62 -8.65 -6.56
N ARG A 97 -8.56 -9.58 -6.80
CA ARG A 97 -8.80 -10.11 -8.14
C ARG A 97 -9.28 -9.03 -9.12
N ALA A 98 -10.13 -8.13 -8.68
CA ALA A 98 -10.67 -7.07 -9.54
C ALA A 98 -9.62 -6.01 -9.93
N THR A 99 -8.61 -5.79 -9.12
CA THR A 99 -7.61 -4.72 -9.30
C THR A 99 -6.21 -5.23 -9.67
N GLY A 100 -6.00 -6.55 -9.67
CA GLY A 100 -4.66 -7.14 -9.82
C GLY A 100 -3.75 -6.91 -8.63
N SER A 101 -4.33 -6.56 -7.48
CA SER A 101 -3.66 -6.39 -6.20
C SER A 101 -3.48 -7.73 -5.48
N GLU A 102 -2.85 -7.73 -4.32
CA GLU A 102 -2.62 -8.94 -3.53
C GLU A 102 -2.85 -8.70 -2.04
N THR A 103 -3.04 -9.79 -1.32
CA THR A 103 -3.07 -9.76 0.14
C THR A 103 -2.06 -10.75 0.70
N GLU A 104 -1.34 -10.32 1.72
CA GLU A 104 -0.34 -11.10 2.44
C GLU A 104 -0.71 -11.21 3.91
N VAL A 105 -0.28 -12.31 4.54
CA VAL A 105 -0.50 -12.52 5.96
C VAL A 105 0.48 -11.67 6.77
N HIS A 106 -0.06 -10.92 7.71
CA HIS A 106 0.71 -10.15 8.68
C HIS A 106 0.54 -10.74 10.08
N LEU A 107 1.66 -10.91 10.78
CA LEU A 107 1.67 -11.40 12.17
C LEU A 107 1.99 -10.25 13.10
N HIS A 108 1.12 -10.00 14.08
CA HIS A 108 1.43 -9.15 15.22
C HIS A 108 2.06 -10.00 16.34
N HIS A 109 2.98 -9.39 17.09
CA HIS A 109 3.66 -10.03 18.24
C HIS A 109 2.90 -9.80 19.54
#